data_11e9cb8eb0367536345a2fc97c3fc712
#
_entry.id   11e9cb8eb0367536345a2fc97c3fc712
#
_cell.length_a   1.000
_cell.length_b   1.000
_cell.length_c   1.000
_cell.angle_alpha   90.00
_cell.angle_beta   90.00
_cell.angle_gamma   90.00
#
_symmetry.space_group_name_H-M   'P 1'
#
loop_
_entity.id
_entity.type
_entity.pdbx_description
1 polymer ?
#
loop_
_entity_poly.entity_id
_entity_poly.type
_entity_poly.pdbx_seq_one_letter_code
_entity_poly.pdbx_strand_id
1 'polypeptide(L)'
;MSGLFNKSGQRYVGIDIGSHGIKIVELSRAHGRFRLQAYAVQPLAIPGADDQTGADPKSVAQALLGALGRAGVEARDAVVAVPDALVIGKTFEVQAGLSREDLELHVWLEAEQYLPYALEDAALDFEVQEHVSSSPGQVSVLLVACRQETLAWYQALLSGAGLKARVVDVQAHALARGAVWAPGPTQPLDVTGTVAVLDFAAATTGLSIVRQGLVIHCAELPFGSADFCNEALSTAGAEHLQRGFAQFAESGSGPGVVSILLAGAGASRPGLDQRVEAQTGIPTRVANPFALMDLNPALAPEALFCDAPLLLTACGLALRGFD
;
A
#
# COMPACT_ATOMS: atom_id res chain seq x y z
N MET A 1 -29.98 34.55 -11.61
CA MET A 1 -28.60 34.50 -11.15
C MET A 1 -28.33 33.06 -10.69
N SER A 2 -27.80 32.26 -11.60
CA SER A 2 -27.50 30.85 -11.30
C SER A 2 -26.17 30.79 -10.55
N GLY A 3 -26.24 30.41 -9.27
CA GLY A 3 -25.05 30.20 -8.44
C GLY A 3 -24.18 29.11 -9.03
N LEU A 4 -23.02 29.49 -9.53
CA LEU A 4 -21.89 28.60 -9.78
C LEU A 4 -21.40 28.05 -8.44
N PHE A 5 -22.07 27.05 -7.90
CA PHE A 5 -21.45 26.17 -6.93
C PHE A 5 -20.41 25.35 -7.69
N ASN A 6 -19.17 25.82 -7.63
CA ASN A 6 -18.00 25.05 -7.97
C ASN A 6 -18.05 23.79 -7.07
N LYS A 7 -18.48 22.66 -7.60
CA LYS A 7 -18.36 21.37 -6.95
C LYS A 7 -16.84 21.13 -6.85
N SER A 8 -16.25 21.57 -5.73
CA SER A 8 -14.91 21.12 -5.37
C SER A 8 -14.96 19.60 -5.46
N GLY A 9 -14.17 19.02 -6.38
CA GLY A 9 -14.14 17.58 -6.59
C GLY A 9 -13.86 16.89 -5.25
N GLN A 10 -14.44 15.71 -5.06
CA GLN A 10 -14.21 14.88 -3.89
C GLN A 10 -12.71 14.73 -3.67
N ARG A 11 -12.24 14.90 -2.42
CA ARG A 11 -10.83 14.85 -2.04
C ARG A 11 -10.62 13.87 -0.91
N TYR A 12 -9.55 13.10 -1.02
CA TYR A 12 -9.11 12.19 0.03
C TYR A 12 -7.63 12.33 0.28
N VAL A 13 -7.23 12.14 1.53
CA VAL A 13 -5.82 12.09 1.91
C VAL A 13 -5.46 10.66 2.31
N GLY A 14 -4.50 10.08 1.59
CA GLY A 14 -3.85 8.82 1.94
C GLY A 14 -2.65 9.09 2.84
N ILE A 15 -2.55 8.37 3.93
CA ILE A 15 -1.51 8.55 4.95
C ILE A 15 -0.87 7.20 5.23
N ASP A 16 0.40 7.06 4.86
CA ASP A 16 1.24 5.92 5.17
C ASP A 16 2.22 6.28 6.29
N ILE A 17 2.22 5.49 7.35
CA ILE A 17 3.09 5.64 8.52
C ILE A 17 4.00 4.43 8.59
N GLY A 18 5.29 4.62 8.41
CA GLY A 18 6.27 3.53 8.39
C GLY A 18 7.63 3.98 8.90
N SER A 19 8.62 3.10 8.78
CA SER A 19 9.99 3.29 9.28
C SER A 19 10.70 4.56 8.78
N HIS A 20 10.30 5.07 7.62
CA HIS A 20 10.85 6.31 7.03
C HIS A 20 10.04 7.57 7.40
N GLY A 21 9.03 7.44 8.24
CA GLY A 21 8.19 8.55 8.65
C GLY A 21 6.78 8.51 8.08
N ILE A 22 6.15 9.67 8.03
CA ILE A 22 4.78 9.87 7.52
C ILE A 22 4.86 10.30 6.06
N LYS A 23 4.16 9.59 5.19
CA LYS A 23 3.97 9.96 3.79
C LYS A 23 2.50 10.32 3.60
N ILE A 24 2.26 11.40 2.91
CA ILE A 24 0.94 11.99 2.72
C ILE A 24 0.74 12.24 1.23
N VAL A 25 -0.42 11.85 0.71
CA VAL A 25 -0.85 12.16 -0.65
C VAL A 25 -2.31 12.62 -0.61
N GLU A 26 -2.58 13.83 -1.07
CA GLU A 26 -3.94 14.31 -1.30
C GLU A 26 -4.30 14.22 -2.78
N LEU A 27 -5.34 13.46 -3.09
CA LEU A 27 -5.89 13.36 -4.43
C LEU A 27 -7.27 14.01 -4.50
N SER A 28 -7.56 14.59 -5.65
CA SER A 28 -8.92 14.94 -6.05
C SER A 28 -9.31 14.21 -7.33
N ARG A 29 -10.63 14.02 -7.54
CA ARG A 29 -11.19 13.44 -8.76
C ARG A 29 -12.18 14.40 -9.40
N ALA A 30 -11.93 14.76 -10.65
CA ALA A 30 -12.83 15.59 -11.44
C ALA A 30 -12.92 15.06 -12.88
N HIS A 31 -14.13 14.89 -13.40
CA HIS A 31 -14.37 14.40 -14.78
C HIS A 31 -13.68 13.06 -15.08
N GLY A 32 -13.60 12.16 -14.09
CA GLY A 32 -12.95 10.86 -14.23
C GLY A 32 -11.42 10.87 -14.14
N ARG A 33 -10.78 12.04 -13.99
CA ARG A 33 -9.32 12.18 -13.88
C ARG A 33 -8.91 12.47 -12.44
N PHE A 34 -7.81 11.87 -12.02
CA PHE A 34 -7.19 12.17 -10.73
C PHE A 34 -6.20 13.32 -10.87
N ARG A 35 -6.11 14.12 -9.81
CA ARG A 35 -5.11 15.18 -9.68
C ARG A 35 -4.45 15.09 -8.32
N LEU A 36 -3.11 15.10 -8.31
CA LEU A 36 -2.32 15.30 -7.09
C LEU A 36 -2.45 16.75 -6.65
N GLN A 37 -3.03 16.97 -5.48
CA GLN A 37 -3.25 18.30 -4.90
C GLN A 37 -2.11 18.71 -3.98
N ALA A 38 -1.69 17.80 -3.10
CA ALA A 38 -0.62 18.01 -2.14
C ALA A 38 0.05 16.67 -1.81
N TYR A 39 1.30 16.73 -1.38
CA TYR A 39 2.00 15.58 -0.80
C TYR A 39 3.02 16.03 0.25
N ALA A 40 3.40 15.12 1.13
CA ALA A 40 4.51 15.30 2.04
C ALA A 40 5.22 14.00 2.34
N VAL A 41 6.54 14.08 2.54
CA VAL A 41 7.37 13.05 3.16
C VAL A 41 7.96 13.69 4.42
N GLN A 42 7.53 13.23 5.60
CA GLN A 42 7.94 13.77 6.88
C GLN A 42 8.66 12.70 7.68
N PRO A 43 9.99 12.86 7.92
CA PRO A 43 10.68 11.97 8.85
C PRO A 43 10.01 11.97 10.22
N LEU A 44 9.91 10.80 10.83
CA LEU A 44 9.29 10.62 12.14
C LEU A 44 10.32 9.99 13.08
N ALA A 45 10.76 10.77 14.08
CA ALA A 45 11.70 10.30 15.10
C ALA A 45 10.95 9.86 16.37
N ILE A 46 9.90 9.06 16.22
CA ILE A 46 9.12 8.52 17.33
C ILE A 46 9.33 6.99 17.33
N PRO A 47 10.00 6.43 18.36
CA PRO A 47 10.20 4.98 18.45
C PRO A 47 8.88 4.22 18.45
N GLY A 48 8.80 3.13 17.68
CA GLY A 48 7.62 2.27 17.60
C GLY A 48 6.41 2.87 16.87
N ALA A 49 6.59 3.97 16.13
CA ALA A 49 5.49 4.58 15.36
C ALA A 49 5.13 3.77 14.12
N ASP A 50 6.07 3.05 13.55
CA ASP A 50 5.95 2.24 12.35
C ASP A 50 5.23 0.90 12.58
N ASP A 51 5.41 0.32 13.78
CA ASP A 51 4.79 -0.94 14.19
C ASP A 51 3.78 -0.78 15.33
N GLN A 52 3.53 0.48 15.77
CA GLN A 52 2.62 0.82 16.87
C GLN A 52 3.04 0.24 18.23
N THR A 53 4.23 -0.32 18.36
CA THR A 53 4.73 -0.92 19.60
C THR A 53 5.16 0.15 20.61
N GLY A 54 4.19 0.76 21.25
CA GLY A 54 4.40 1.74 22.33
C GLY A 54 4.43 3.21 21.91
N ALA A 55 4.20 3.54 20.63
CA ALA A 55 4.05 4.95 20.22
C ALA A 55 2.70 5.51 20.70
N ASP A 56 2.75 6.63 21.42
CA ASP A 56 1.53 7.36 21.79
C ASP A 56 0.88 7.97 20.53
N PRO A 57 -0.39 7.62 20.21
CA PRO A 57 -1.06 8.15 19.03
C PRO A 57 -1.15 9.69 19.02
N LYS A 58 -1.15 10.35 20.19
CA LYS A 58 -1.17 11.81 20.27
C LYS A 58 0.12 12.44 19.76
N SER A 59 1.26 11.85 20.07
CA SER A 59 2.57 12.33 19.61
C SER A 59 2.69 12.20 18.09
N VAL A 60 2.23 11.09 17.53
CA VAL A 60 2.19 10.85 16.07
C VAL A 60 1.19 11.82 15.40
N ALA A 61 0.02 12.05 16.03
CA ALA A 61 -0.98 12.98 15.53
C ALA A 61 -0.46 14.42 15.43
N GLN A 62 0.34 14.87 16.39
CA GLN A 62 0.96 16.21 16.33
C GLN A 62 1.95 16.34 15.17
N ALA A 63 2.78 15.31 14.93
CA ALA A 63 3.68 15.29 13.79
C ALA A 63 2.91 15.28 12.46
N LEU A 64 1.84 14.48 12.37
CA LEU A 64 0.94 14.42 11.22
C LEU A 64 0.27 15.77 10.96
N LEU A 65 -0.30 16.42 11.99
CA LEU A 65 -0.94 17.72 11.87
C LEU A 65 0.03 18.78 11.33
N GLY A 66 1.27 18.77 11.83
CA GLY A 66 2.32 19.65 11.32
C GLY A 66 2.68 19.38 9.85
N ALA A 67 2.74 18.12 9.44
CA ALA A 67 3.01 17.74 8.05
C ALA A 67 1.86 18.13 7.11
N LEU A 68 0.60 17.89 7.50
CA LEU A 68 -0.60 18.30 6.76
C LEU A 68 -0.63 19.82 6.53
N GLY A 69 -0.32 20.60 7.59
CA GLY A 69 -0.30 22.06 7.49
C GLY A 69 0.78 22.58 6.54
N ARG A 70 2.00 22.02 6.60
CA ARG A 70 3.10 22.42 5.69
C ARG A 70 2.84 22.04 4.24
N ALA A 71 2.19 20.89 3.99
CA ALA A 71 1.83 20.44 2.65
C ALA A 71 0.60 21.18 2.08
N GLY A 72 -0.14 21.91 2.89
CA GLY A 72 -1.36 22.61 2.45
C GLY A 72 -2.51 21.63 2.14
N VAL A 73 -2.60 20.50 2.86
CA VAL A 73 -3.66 19.51 2.70
C VAL A 73 -5.00 20.10 3.13
N GLU A 74 -5.99 20.04 2.25
CA GLU A 74 -7.34 20.56 2.50
C GLU A 74 -8.35 19.42 2.83
N ALA A 75 -8.09 18.20 2.38
CA ALA A 75 -8.95 17.05 2.65
C ALA A 75 -9.08 16.78 4.16
N ARG A 76 -10.27 16.34 4.56
CA ARG A 76 -10.57 15.93 5.95
C ARG A 76 -10.88 14.44 6.05
N ASP A 77 -11.28 13.81 4.96
CA ASP A 77 -11.50 12.38 4.88
C ASP A 77 -10.15 11.68 4.59
N ALA A 78 -9.71 10.86 5.54
CA ALA A 78 -8.41 10.20 5.49
C ALA A 78 -8.54 8.68 5.31
N VAL A 79 -7.61 8.12 4.59
CA VAL A 79 -7.40 6.67 4.43
C VAL A 79 -6.00 6.35 4.94
N VAL A 80 -5.91 5.37 5.84
CA VAL A 80 -4.66 4.87 6.43
C VAL A 80 -4.53 3.37 6.19
N ALA A 81 -3.34 2.82 6.42
CA ALA A 81 -3.11 1.38 6.35
C ALA A 81 -2.59 0.84 7.68
N VAL A 82 -3.04 -0.38 8.00
CA VAL A 82 -2.41 -1.24 9.01
C VAL A 82 -1.24 -1.95 8.34
N PRO A 83 -0.05 -1.99 8.98
CA PRO A 83 1.08 -2.77 8.51
C PRO A 83 0.74 -4.26 8.39
N ASP A 84 1.28 -4.92 7.37
CA ASP A 84 1.02 -6.33 7.09
C ASP A 84 1.35 -7.25 8.28
N ALA A 85 2.37 -6.90 9.07
CA ALA A 85 2.76 -7.63 10.28
C ALA A 85 1.68 -7.66 11.39
N LEU A 86 0.73 -6.72 11.37
CA LEU A 86 -0.36 -6.61 12.33
C LEU A 86 -1.70 -7.14 11.78
N VAL A 87 -1.69 -7.69 10.57
CA VAL A 87 -2.87 -8.18 9.87
C VAL A 87 -2.77 -9.69 9.65
N ILE A 88 -3.87 -10.37 9.85
CA ILE A 88 -4.05 -11.77 9.46
C ILE A 88 -4.96 -11.79 8.24
N GLY A 89 -4.40 -12.22 7.10
CA GLY A 89 -5.13 -12.43 5.86
C GLY A 89 -5.29 -13.91 5.58
N LYS A 90 -6.50 -14.34 5.21
CA LYS A 90 -6.80 -15.72 4.84
C LYS A 90 -7.77 -15.76 3.68
N THR A 91 -7.41 -16.52 2.66
CA THR A 91 -8.32 -16.82 1.55
C THR A 91 -8.84 -18.24 1.69
N PHE A 92 -10.15 -18.41 1.55
CA PHE A 92 -10.83 -19.71 1.57
C PHE A 92 -11.98 -19.73 0.56
N GLU A 93 -12.44 -20.92 0.17
CA GLU A 93 -13.52 -21.09 -0.79
C GLU A 93 -14.83 -21.38 -0.07
N VAL A 94 -15.92 -20.73 -0.53
CA VAL A 94 -17.29 -20.99 -0.09
C VAL A 94 -18.19 -21.27 -1.28
N GLN A 95 -19.33 -21.89 -1.04
CA GLN A 95 -20.33 -22.13 -2.08
C GLN A 95 -20.82 -20.80 -2.67
N ALA A 96 -20.88 -20.72 -4.00
CA ALA A 96 -21.43 -19.55 -4.67
C ALA A 96 -22.95 -19.42 -4.42
N GLY A 97 -23.42 -18.16 -4.29
CA GLY A 97 -24.84 -17.89 -4.11
C GLY A 97 -25.33 -17.97 -2.67
N LEU A 98 -24.45 -18.04 -1.68
CA LEU A 98 -24.83 -17.86 -0.27
C LEU A 98 -25.48 -16.49 -0.05
N SER A 99 -26.41 -16.42 0.89
CA SER A 99 -26.89 -15.12 1.38
C SER A 99 -25.77 -14.38 2.10
N ARG A 100 -25.89 -13.06 2.24
CA ARG A 100 -24.91 -12.27 2.99
C ARG A 100 -24.78 -12.77 4.44
N GLU A 101 -25.89 -13.11 5.08
CA GLU A 101 -25.92 -13.62 6.46
C GLU A 101 -25.20 -14.96 6.59
N ASP A 102 -25.45 -15.90 5.65
CA ASP A 102 -24.76 -17.19 5.64
C ASP A 102 -23.25 -17.03 5.37
N LEU A 103 -22.89 -16.10 4.48
CA LEU A 103 -21.49 -15.80 4.19
C LEU A 103 -20.79 -15.20 5.41
N GLU A 104 -21.39 -14.22 6.08
CA GLU A 104 -20.87 -13.65 7.32
C GLU A 104 -20.67 -14.73 8.39
N LEU A 105 -21.63 -15.64 8.57
CA LEU A 105 -21.49 -16.76 9.50
C LEU A 105 -20.28 -17.66 9.15
N HIS A 106 -20.09 -18.01 7.87
CA HIS A 106 -18.92 -18.79 7.42
C HIS A 106 -17.61 -18.06 7.72
N VAL A 107 -17.54 -16.77 7.42
CA VAL A 107 -16.38 -15.94 7.71
C VAL A 107 -16.04 -15.93 9.20
N TRP A 108 -17.05 -15.79 10.07
CA TRP A 108 -16.84 -15.83 11.53
C TRP A 108 -16.33 -17.20 12.02
N LEU A 109 -16.89 -18.29 11.50
CA LEU A 109 -16.44 -19.65 11.84
C LEU A 109 -15.01 -19.94 11.38
N GLU A 110 -14.65 -19.47 10.19
CA GLU A 110 -13.28 -19.58 9.69
C GLU A 110 -12.32 -18.70 10.52
N ALA A 111 -12.71 -17.46 10.83
CA ALA A 111 -11.90 -16.55 11.63
C ALA A 111 -11.52 -17.15 13.00
N GLU A 112 -12.45 -17.81 13.68
CA GLU A 112 -12.23 -18.44 14.98
C GLU A 112 -11.11 -19.49 14.94
N GLN A 113 -10.91 -20.16 13.80
CA GLN A 113 -9.88 -21.19 13.66
C GLN A 113 -8.48 -20.62 13.40
N TYR A 114 -8.39 -19.41 12.83
CA TYR A 114 -7.11 -18.84 12.38
C TYR A 114 -6.60 -17.73 13.29
N LEU A 115 -7.46 -17.06 14.05
CA LEU A 115 -7.04 -15.96 14.89
C LEU A 115 -6.38 -16.47 16.18
N PRO A 116 -5.19 -15.95 16.56
CA PRO A 116 -4.50 -16.31 17.79
C PRO A 116 -5.04 -15.55 19.01
N TYR A 117 -6.19 -14.89 18.90
CA TYR A 117 -6.86 -14.11 19.94
C TYR A 117 -8.39 -14.23 19.79
N ALA A 118 -9.12 -13.85 20.83
CA ALA A 118 -10.57 -13.96 20.84
C ALA A 118 -11.23 -13.11 19.76
N LEU A 119 -12.32 -13.59 19.18
CA LEU A 119 -13.08 -12.87 18.15
C LEU A 119 -13.60 -11.51 18.64
N GLU A 120 -13.90 -11.39 19.93
CA GLU A 120 -14.33 -10.13 20.57
C GLU A 120 -13.25 -9.04 20.55
N ASP A 121 -11.97 -9.45 20.44
CA ASP A 121 -10.82 -8.54 20.31
C ASP A 121 -10.42 -8.28 18.84
N ALA A 122 -11.13 -8.88 17.89
CA ALA A 122 -10.85 -8.79 16.46
C ALA A 122 -11.69 -7.71 15.78
N ALA A 123 -11.05 -6.96 14.89
CA ALA A 123 -11.71 -6.22 13.82
C ALA A 123 -11.58 -7.03 12.54
N LEU A 124 -12.70 -7.40 11.94
CA LEU A 124 -12.79 -8.29 10.78
C LEU A 124 -13.45 -7.56 9.61
N ASP A 125 -12.94 -7.82 8.41
CA ASP A 125 -13.62 -7.49 7.16
C ASP A 125 -13.36 -8.60 6.14
N PHE A 126 -14.20 -8.71 5.12
CA PHE A 126 -14.01 -9.71 4.07
C PHE A 126 -14.50 -9.22 2.71
N GLU A 127 -13.90 -9.78 1.67
CA GLU A 127 -14.24 -9.49 0.28
C GLU A 127 -14.42 -10.78 -0.52
N VAL A 128 -15.49 -10.86 -1.30
CA VAL A 128 -15.73 -11.96 -2.25
C VAL A 128 -14.95 -11.69 -3.53
N GLN A 129 -14.05 -12.60 -3.87
CA GLN A 129 -13.19 -12.53 -5.05
C GLN A 129 -13.76 -13.42 -6.16
N GLU A 130 -14.75 -12.95 -6.90
CA GLU A 130 -15.51 -13.75 -7.88
C GLU A 130 -14.66 -14.42 -8.98
N HIS A 131 -13.46 -13.87 -9.25
CA HIS A 131 -12.62 -14.32 -10.38
C HIS A 131 -11.44 -15.21 -9.97
N VAL A 132 -11.31 -15.58 -8.70
CA VAL A 132 -10.12 -16.29 -8.17
C VAL A 132 -10.40 -17.75 -7.82
N SER A 133 -11.67 -18.20 -7.76
CA SER A 133 -11.99 -19.58 -7.41
C SER A 133 -11.48 -20.57 -8.46
N SER A 134 -10.83 -21.64 -7.98
CA SER A 134 -10.35 -22.76 -8.78
C SER A 134 -11.43 -23.83 -9.01
N SER A 135 -12.52 -23.79 -8.24
CA SER A 135 -13.55 -24.84 -8.23
C SER A 135 -14.88 -24.33 -8.81
N PRO A 136 -15.51 -25.07 -9.76
CA PRO A 136 -16.83 -24.70 -10.29
C PRO A 136 -17.89 -24.62 -9.18
N GLY A 137 -18.64 -23.52 -9.13
CA GLY A 137 -19.70 -23.31 -8.13
C GLY A 137 -19.21 -22.84 -6.77
N GLN A 138 -17.94 -22.50 -6.64
CA GLN A 138 -17.38 -21.85 -5.47
C GLN A 138 -16.91 -20.43 -5.79
N VAL A 139 -16.82 -19.60 -4.76
CA VAL A 139 -16.23 -18.25 -4.79
C VAL A 139 -15.14 -18.17 -3.72
N SER A 140 -14.10 -17.46 -4.03
CA SER A 140 -13.00 -17.21 -3.10
C SER A 140 -13.36 -16.02 -2.20
N VAL A 141 -13.12 -16.15 -0.90
CA VAL A 141 -13.35 -15.09 0.08
C VAL A 141 -12.01 -14.75 0.73
N LEU A 142 -11.62 -13.49 0.64
CA LEU A 142 -10.51 -12.94 1.40
C LEU A 142 -11.03 -12.42 2.73
N LEU A 143 -10.61 -13.02 3.82
CA LEU A 143 -10.79 -12.55 5.17
C LEU A 143 -9.56 -11.73 5.58
N VAL A 144 -9.79 -10.58 6.18
CA VAL A 144 -8.76 -9.73 6.77
C VAL A 144 -9.13 -9.42 8.21
N ALA A 145 -8.17 -9.58 9.11
CA ALA A 145 -8.36 -9.32 10.53
C ALA A 145 -7.17 -8.60 11.15
N CYS A 146 -7.45 -7.69 12.08
CA CYS A 146 -6.45 -7.11 12.98
C CYS A 146 -7.04 -7.01 14.40
N ARG A 147 -6.22 -6.65 15.39
CA ARG A 147 -6.74 -6.38 16.73
C ARG A 147 -7.57 -5.10 16.76
N GLN A 148 -8.64 -5.07 17.55
CA GLN A 148 -9.45 -3.87 17.74
C GLN A 148 -8.64 -2.69 18.29
N GLU A 149 -7.66 -2.96 19.17
CA GLU A 149 -6.75 -1.94 19.70
C GLU A 149 -5.92 -1.25 18.61
N THR A 150 -5.50 -2.00 17.56
CA THR A 150 -4.83 -1.45 16.39
C THR A 150 -5.71 -0.44 15.67
N LEU A 151 -6.97 -0.81 15.41
CA LEU A 151 -7.93 0.09 14.77
C LEU A 151 -8.22 1.32 15.61
N ALA A 152 -8.38 1.15 16.94
CA ALA A 152 -8.60 2.24 17.88
C ALA A 152 -7.41 3.23 17.91
N TRP A 153 -6.18 2.73 17.80
CA TRP A 153 -4.98 3.55 17.72
C TRP A 153 -5.01 4.48 16.50
N TYR A 154 -5.34 3.95 15.31
CA TYR A 154 -5.47 4.78 14.09
C TYR A 154 -6.60 5.80 14.20
N GLN A 155 -7.73 5.42 14.77
CA GLN A 155 -8.86 6.34 14.99
C GLN A 155 -8.47 7.50 15.91
N ALA A 156 -7.77 7.20 17.01
CA ALA A 156 -7.28 8.21 17.94
C ALA A 156 -6.25 9.14 17.29
N LEU A 157 -5.33 8.60 16.50
CA LEU A 157 -4.33 9.33 15.73
C LEU A 157 -4.98 10.30 14.75
N LEU A 158 -5.86 9.82 13.89
CA LEU A 158 -6.52 10.66 12.88
C LEU A 158 -7.40 11.74 13.51
N SER A 159 -8.16 11.38 14.54
CA SER A 159 -8.97 12.33 15.30
C SER A 159 -8.10 13.44 15.94
N GLY A 160 -6.94 13.06 16.51
CA GLY A 160 -5.98 14.00 17.08
C GLY A 160 -5.36 14.94 16.04
N ALA A 161 -5.27 14.53 14.79
CA ALA A 161 -4.82 15.35 13.67
C ALA A 161 -5.97 16.12 12.98
N GLY A 162 -7.20 16.07 13.50
CA GLY A 162 -8.36 16.76 12.94
C GLY A 162 -8.88 16.15 11.63
N LEU A 163 -8.60 14.87 11.42
CA LEU A 163 -9.03 14.09 10.26
C LEU A 163 -10.14 13.10 10.64
N LYS A 164 -10.96 12.75 9.66
CA LYS A 164 -11.97 11.69 9.77
C LYS A 164 -11.45 10.42 9.11
N ALA A 165 -11.38 9.33 9.88
CA ALA A 165 -11.07 8.02 9.32
C ALA A 165 -12.20 7.59 8.35
N ARG A 166 -11.88 7.47 7.07
CA ARG A 166 -12.81 6.99 6.06
C ARG A 166 -12.68 5.50 5.85
N VAL A 167 -11.45 5.05 5.70
CA VAL A 167 -11.08 3.64 5.55
C VAL A 167 -9.78 3.40 6.32
N VAL A 168 -9.68 2.24 6.94
CA VAL A 168 -8.43 1.66 7.42
C VAL A 168 -8.16 0.43 6.56
N ASP A 169 -7.17 0.53 5.68
CA ASP A 169 -6.82 -0.47 4.68
C ASP A 169 -5.66 -1.35 5.17
N VAL A 170 -5.20 -2.27 4.34
CA VAL A 170 -3.99 -3.08 4.53
C VAL A 170 -2.86 -2.51 3.68
N GLN A 171 -1.65 -2.46 4.22
CA GLN A 171 -0.50 -1.83 3.56
C GLN A 171 -0.22 -2.45 2.20
N ALA A 172 -0.16 -3.78 2.09
CA ALA A 172 0.08 -4.48 0.83
C ALA A 172 -1.01 -4.20 -0.22
N HIS A 173 -2.27 -4.11 0.19
CA HIS A 173 -3.37 -3.80 -0.74
C HIS A 173 -3.28 -2.36 -1.25
N ALA A 174 -2.93 -1.42 -0.38
CA ALA A 174 -2.70 -0.02 -0.77
C ALA A 174 -1.49 0.09 -1.72
N LEU A 175 -0.39 -0.61 -1.42
CA LEU A 175 0.79 -0.69 -2.28
C LEU A 175 0.43 -1.22 -3.67
N ALA A 176 -0.32 -2.33 -3.75
CA ALA A 176 -0.76 -2.94 -5.00
C ALA A 176 -1.63 -1.98 -5.82
N ARG A 177 -2.57 -1.26 -5.18
CA ARG A 177 -3.40 -0.25 -5.84
C ARG A 177 -2.56 0.89 -6.38
N GLY A 178 -1.56 1.38 -5.62
CA GLY A 178 -0.60 2.39 -6.07
C GLY A 178 0.23 1.90 -7.26
N ALA A 179 0.65 0.63 -7.25
CA ALA A 179 1.44 0.03 -8.33
C ALA A 179 0.68 -0.01 -9.67
N VAL A 180 -0.64 -0.22 -9.67
CA VAL A 180 -1.48 -0.16 -10.88
C VAL A 180 -1.42 1.23 -11.54
N TRP A 181 -1.22 2.30 -10.76
CA TRP A 181 -1.09 3.67 -11.24
C TRP A 181 0.34 4.11 -11.56
N ALA A 182 1.31 3.21 -11.48
CA ALA A 182 2.71 3.47 -11.81
C ALA A 182 3.11 2.81 -13.15
N PRO A 183 2.57 3.25 -14.32
CA PRO A 183 2.85 2.66 -15.61
C PRO A 183 4.31 2.90 -16.02
N GLY A 184 4.82 2.06 -16.92
CA GLY A 184 6.10 2.28 -17.59
C GLY A 184 5.99 3.36 -18.68
N PRO A 185 7.13 3.93 -19.12
CA PRO A 185 7.15 4.98 -20.11
C PRO A 185 6.64 4.54 -21.50
N THR A 186 6.63 3.26 -21.80
CA THR A 186 6.29 2.70 -23.12
C THR A 186 5.05 1.80 -23.13
N GLN A 187 4.52 1.41 -21.97
CA GLN A 187 3.33 0.57 -21.90
C GLN A 187 2.48 0.96 -20.68
N PRO A 188 1.14 1.02 -20.82
CA PRO A 188 0.27 0.84 -19.68
C PRO A 188 0.75 -0.43 -18.96
N LEU A 189 0.67 -0.48 -17.62
CA LEU A 189 0.83 -1.75 -16.92
C LEU A 189 -0.03 -2.76 -17.67
N ASP A 190 0.59 -3.82 -18.17
CA ASP A 190 -0.21 -4.98 -18.60
C ASP A 190 -0.90 -5.47 -17.32
N VAL A 191 -2.12 -4.99 -17.10
CA VAL A 191 -2.93 -5.35 -15.93
C VAL A 191 -3.17 -6.86 -15.84
N THR A 192 -2.85 -7.60 -16.90
CA THR A 192 -2.90 -9.06 -16.95
C THR A 192 -1.59 -9.71 -16.50
N GLY A 193 -0.47 -8.97 -16.51
CA GLY A 193 0.85 -9.43 -16.10
C GLY A 193 1.04 -9.48 -14.57
N THR A 194 1.96 -10.32 -14.12
CA THR A 194 2.39 -10.39 -12.71
C THR A 194 3.54 -9.41 -12.47
N VAL A 195 3.35 -8.46 -11.57
CA VAL A 195 4.33 -7.42 -11.23
C VAL A 195 4.88 -7.68 -9.83
N ALA A 196 6.19 -7.67 -9.65
CA ALA A 196 6.80 -7.64 -8.33
C ALA A 196 7.02 -6.17 -7.92
N VAL A 197 6.62 -5.82 -6.71
CA VAL A 197 6.94 -4.54 -6.08
C VAL A 197 7.98 -4.80 -4.99
N LEU A 198 9.14 -4.15 -5.11
CA LEU A 198 10.18 -4.12 -4.09
C LEU A 198 10.10 -2.80 -3.35
N ASP A 199 9.60 -2.83 -2.13
CA ASP A 199 9.47 -1.64 -1.26
C ASP A 199 10.63 -1.61 -0.25
N PHE A 200 11.61 -0.76 -0.52
CA PHE A 200 12.82 -0.65 0.31
C PHE A 200 12.56 0.17 1.56
N ALA A 201 12.47 -0.50 2.71
CA ALA A 201 12.57 0.13 4.02
C ALA A 201 14.05 0.33 4.43
N ALA A 202 14.32 0.79 5.66
CA ALA A 202 15.68 1.04 6.12
C ALA A 202 16.48 -0.25 6.24
N ALA A 203 15.93 -1.26 6.90
CA ALA A 203 16.58 -2.53 7.22
C ALA A 203 16.02 -3.74 6.47
N THR A 204 14.82 -3.63 5.91
CA THR A 204 14.13 -4.71 5.20
C THR A 204 13.63 -4.26 3.84
N THR A 205 13.29 -5.19 2.98
CA THR A 205 12.64 -4.95 1.70
C THR A 205 11.38 -5.79 1.61
N GLY A 206 10.22 -5.15 1.49
CA GLY A 206 8.98 -5.83 1.19
C GLY A 206 8.97 -6.31 -0.27
N LEU A 207 8.72 -7.59 -0.48
CA LEU A 207 8.43 -8.16 -1.80
C LEU A 207 6.94 -8.45 -1.89
N SER A 208 6.23 -7.72 -2.71
CA SER A 208 4.81 -7.96 -2.99
C SER A 208 4.64 -8.36 -4.45
N ILE A 209 4.03 -9.51 -4.69
CA ILE A 209 3.68 -9.96 -6.05
C ILE A 209 2.23 -9.61 -6.32
N VAL A 210 2.02 -8.78 -7.32
CA VAL A 210 0.72 -8.20 -7.66
C VAL A 210 0.28 -8.70 -9.03
N ARG A 211 -0.96 -9.17 -9.11
CA ARG A 211 -1.60 -9.58 -10.36
C ARG A 211 -3.01 -9.03 -10.42
N GLN A 212 -3.36 -8.33 -11.49
CA GLN A 212 -4.68 -7.69 -11.67
C GLN A 212 -5.08 -6.77 -10.49
N GLY A 213 -4.09 -6.10 -9.87
CA GLY A 213 -4.33 -5.24 -8.71
C GLY A 213 -4.46 -5.97 -7.37
N LEU A 214 -4.44 -7.30 -7.37
CA LEU A 214 -4.50 -8.12 -6.17
C LEU A 214 -3.10 -8.61 -5.77
N VAL A 215 -2.85 -8.64 -4.47
CA VAL A 215 -1.63 -9.23 -3.90
C VAL A 215 -1.80 -10.74 -3.86
N ILE A 216 -0.91 -11.46 -4.55
CA ILE A 216 -0.95 -12.93 -4.61
C ILE A 216 0.18 -13.59 -3.81
N HIS A 217 1.19 -12.81 -3.40
CA HIS A 217 2.29 -13.27 -2.54
C HIS A 217 2.96 -12.07 -1.87
N CYS A 218 3.32 -12.21 -0.60
CA CYS A 218 4.13 -11.26 0.14
C CYS A 218 5.27 -11.98 0.87
N ALA A 219 6.43 -11.33 0.91
CA ALA A 219 7.56 -11.76 1.71
C ALA A 219 8.34 -10.53 2.20
N GLU A 220 8.97 -10.63 3.36
CA GLU A 220 9.93 -9.65 3.83
C GLU A 220 11.35 -10.20 3.65
N LEU A 221 12.20 -9.42 3.00
CA LEU A 221 13.59 -9.78 2.73
C LEU A 221 14.50 -9.03 3.73
N PRO A 222 15.47 -9.72 4.38
CA PRO A 222 16.29 -9.16 5.44
C PRO A 222 17.45 -8.31 4.88
N PHE A 223 17.16 -7.33 4.04
CA PHE A 223 18.05 -6.27 3.60
C PHE A 223 17.24 -5.02 3.24
N GLY A 224 17.79 -3.85 3.41
CA GLY A 224 17.10 -2.60 3.14
C GLY A 224 18.00 -1.54 2.52
N SER A 225 17.49 -0.31 2.43
CA SER A 225 18.22 0.81 1.84
C SER A 225 19.51 1.18 2.59
N ALA A 226 19.65 0.82 3.87
CA ALA A 226 20.86 1.00 4.66
C ALA A 226 22.02 0.05 4.23
N ASP A 227 21.68 -1.09 3.62
CA ASP A 227 22.66 -2.10 3.18
C ASP A 227 23.21 -1.82 1.76
N PHE A 228 22.74 -0.77 1.11
CA PHE A 228 23.22 -0.38 -0.20
C PHE A 228 24.59 0.28 -0.07
N CYS A 229 25.66 -0.48 -0.31
CA CYS A 229 27.03 0.00 -0.34
C CYS A 229 27.41 0.52 -1.75
N ASN A 230 28.03 1.70 -1.83
CA ASN A 230 28.60 2.25 -3.08
C ASN A 230 27.64 2.20 -4.28
N GLU A 231 26.39 2.62 -4.09
CA GLU A 231 25.36 2.64 -5.13
C GLU A 231 24.91 1.25 -5.63
N ALA A 232 25.29 0.16 -4.98
CA ALA A 232 24.97 -1.21 -5.41
C ALA A 232 24.10 -1.96 -4.40
N LEU A 233 23.20 -2.79 -4.91
CA LEU A 233 22.65 -3.91 -4.16
C LEU A 233 23.82 -4.81 -3.76
N SER A 234 23.96 -5.11 -2.45
CA SER A 234 25.02 -6.00 -1.98
C SER A 234 24.83 -7.41 -2.54
N THR A 235 25.91 -8.21 -2.59
CA THR A 235 25.81 -9.63 -3.00
C THR A 235 24.77 -10.37 -2.14
N ALA A 236 24.77 -10.12 -0.82
CA ALA A 236 23.79 -10.69 0.09
C ALA A 236 22.35 -10.26 -0.24
N GLY A 237 22.13 -8.97 -0.56
CA GLY A 237 20.83 -8.48 -0.99
C GLY A 237 20.33 -9.15 -2.27
N ALA A 238 21.24 -9.37 -3.23
CA ALA A 238 20.94 -10.09 -4.45
C ALA A 238 20.52 -11.54 -4.20
N GLU A 239 21.22 -12.24 -3.30
CA GLU A 239 20.88 -13.62 -2.90
C GLU A 239 19.53 -13.69 -2.19
N HIS A 240 19.22 -12.70 -1.33
CA HIS A 240 17.90 -12.61 -0.69
C HIS A 240 16.79 -12.39 -1.71
N LEU A 241 17.00 -11.52 -2.68
CA LEU A 241 16.05 -11.26 -3.76
C LEU A 241 15.79 -12.52 -4.59
N GLN A 242 16.85 -13.23 -5.00
CA GLN A 242 16.72 -14.50 -5.75
C GLN A 242 15.94 -15.55 -4.96
N ARG A 243 16.20 -15.68 -3.65
CA ARG A 243 15.45 -16.59 -2.78
C ARG A 243 13.97 -16.22 -2.68
N GLY A 244 13.64 -14.93 -2.56
CA GLY A 244 12.26 -14.47 -2.53
C GLY A 244 11.50 -14.83 -3.82
N PHE A 245 12.11 -14.65 -4.99
CA PHE A 245 11.51 -15.07 -6.24
C PHE A 245 11.41 -16.60 -6.39
N ALA A 246 12.39 -17.35 -5.90
CA ALA A 246 12.33 -18.80 -5.89
C ALA A 246 11.17 -19.32 -5.01
N GLN A 247 11.00 -18.77 -3.81
CA GLN A 247 9.87 -19.09 -2.92
C GLN A 247 8.51 -18.81 -3.59
N PHE A 248 8.38 -17.67 -4.29
CA PHE A 248 7.16 -17.39 -5.06
C PHE A 248 6.94 -18.44 -6.15
N ALA A 249 7.97 -18.78 -6.92
CA ALA A 249 7.86 -19.79 -7.99
C ALA A 249 7.47 -21.17 -7.44
N GLU A 250 8.05 -21.59 -6.31
CA GLU A 250 7.73 -22.86 -5.64
C GLU A 250 6.32 -22.90 -5.04
N SER A 251 5.77 -21.75 -4.64
CA SER A 251 4.41 -21.66 -4.10
C SER A 251 3.32 -22.01 -5.12
N GLY A 252 3.64 -21.99 -6.41
CA GLY A 252 2.68 -22.24 -7.47
C GLY A 252 1.54 -21.21 -7.57
N SER A 253 1.68 -20.08 -6.90
CA SER A 253 0.61 -19.08 -6.73
C SER A 253 0.26 -18.30 -8.00
N GLY A 254 0.97 -18.54 -9.12
CA GLY A 254 0.64 -17.85 -10.37
C GLY A 254 1.74 -17.91 -11.44
N PRO A 255 1.52 -17.22 -12.56
CA PRO A 255 2.51 -17.11 -13.63
C PRO A 255 3.72 -16.29 -13.16
N GLY A 256 4.85 -16.46 -13.85
CA GLY A 256 6.09 -15.76 -13.53
C GLY A 256 5.96 -14.23 -13.58
N VAL A 257 6.82 -13.58 -12.83
CA VAL A 257 6.92 -12.11 -12.77
C VAL A 257 7.42 -11.59 -14.10
N VAL A 258 6.71 -10.62 -14.69
CA VAL A 258 7.05 -10.01 -15.99
C VAL A 258 7.69 -8.63 -15.85
N SER A 259 7.57 -7.97 -14.71
CA SER A 259 8.24 -6.72 -14.43
C SER A 259 8.41 -6.49 -12.93
N ILE A 260 9.45 -5.71 -12.57
CA ILE A 260 9.73 -5.29 -11.20
C ILE A 260 9.54 -3.78 -11.08
N LEU A 261 8.87 -3.36 -10.01
CA LEU A 261 8.67 -1.96 -9.64
C LEU A 261 9.43 -1.69 -8.34
N LEU A 262 10.32 -0.70 -8.35
CA LEU A 262 11.09 -0.29 -7.18
C LEU A 262 10.37 0.85 -6.46
N ALA A 263 10.09 0.67 -5.18
CA ALA A 263 9.43 1.62 -4.30
C ALA A 263 10.23 1.84 -3.01
N GLY A 264 9.81 2.79 -2.19
CA GLY A 264 10.41 3.05 -0.90
C GLY A 264 11.71 3.85 -0.94
N ALA A 265 12.39 3.88 0.21
CA ALA A 265 13.61 4.65 0.39
C ALA A 265 14.77 4.04 -0.39
N GLY A 266 15.45 4.86 -1.17
CA GLY A 266 16.58 4.40 -1.97
C GLY A 266 16.21 3.84 -3.34
N ALA A 267 14.93 3.68 -3.67
CA ALA A 267 14.48 3.25 -5.00
C ALA A 267 14.95 4.20 -6.12
N SER A 268 15.06 5.50 -5.83
CA SER A 268 15.56 6.53 -6.75
C SER A 268 17.09 6.56 -6.90
N ARG A 269 17.84 5.63 -6.28
CA ARG A 269 19.30 5.61 -6.44
C ARG A 269 19.68 5.35 -7.89
N PRO A 270 20.61 6.14 -8.47
CA PRO A 270 21.02 5.98 -9.85
C PRO A 270 21.51 4.57 -10.16
N GLY A 271 20.97 3.93 -11.20
CA GLY A 271 21.38 2.61 -11.67
C GLY A 271 20.93 1.42 -10.82
N LEU A 272 20.12 1.61 -9.78
CA LEU A 272 19.58 0.49 -8.99
C LEU A 272 18.64 -0.37 -9.84
N ASP A 273 17.78 0.25 -10.64
CA ASP A 273 16.88 -0.43 -11.57
C ASP A 273 17.64 -1.33 -12.55
N GLN A 274 18.68 -0.81 -13.17
CA GLN A 274 19.53 -1.56 -14.11
C GLN A 274 20.23 -2.76 -13.44
N ARG A 275 20.61 -2.63 -12.17
CA ARG A 275 21.27 -3.72 -11.42
C ARG A 275 20.30 -4.78 -11.02
N VAL A 276 19.12 -4.41 -10.53
CA VAL A 276 18.07 -5.38 -10.21
C VAL A 276 17.67 -6.14 -11.48
N GLU A 277 17.52 -5.43 -12.60
CA GLU A 277 17.24 -6.05 -13.91
C GLU A 277 18.37 -7.00 -14.35
N ALA A 278 19.63 -6.60 -14.24
CA ALA A 278 20.77 -7.46 -14.59
C ALA A 278 20.86 -8.73 -13.74
N GLN A 279 20.44 -8.67 -12.48
CA GLN A 279 20.50 -9.81 -11.56
C GLN A 279 19.31 -10.75 -11.67
N THR A 280 18.14 -10.22 -12.01
CA THR A 280 16.89 -11.00 -12.09
C THR A 280 16.55 -11.42 -13.52
N GLY A 281 17.08 -10.71 -14.53
CA GLY A 281 16.66 -10.85 -15.93
C GLY A 281 15.26 -10.30 -16.19
N ILE A 282 14.64 -9.62 -15.21
CA ILE A 282 13.27 -9.11 -15.30
C ILE A 282 13.32 -7.59 -15.48
N PRO A 283 12.64 -7.01 -16.48
CA PRO A 283 12.55 -5.58 -16.68
C PRO A 283 12.16 -4.84 -15.39
N THR A 284 13.00 -3.88 -14.99
CA THR A 284 12.89 -3.20 -13.70
C THR A 284 12.79 -1.68 -13.89
N ARG A 285 11.94 -1.03 -13.11
CA ARG A 285 11.77 0.43 -13.13
C ARG A 285 11.45 0.99 -11.75
N VAL A 286 11.71 2.29 -11.60
CA VAL A 286 11.35 3.05 -10.39
C VAL A 286 9.87 3.44 -10.44
N ALA A 287 9.16 3.31 -9.33
CA ALA A 287 7.74 3.63 -9.20
C ALA A 287 7.48 5.13 -9.34
N ASN A 288 6.48 5.48 -10.14
CA ASN A 288 5.90 6.83 -10.16
C ASN A 288 4.37 6.72 -10.31
N PRO A 289 3.61 6.71 -9.20
CA PRO A 289 2.16 6.56 -9.25
C PRO A 289 1.44 7.79 -9.83
N PHE A 290 2.14 8.90 -10.03
CA PHE A 290 1.56 10.16 -10.52
C PHE A 290 1.74 10.37 -12.02
N ALA A 291 2.39 9.45 -12.72
CA ALA A 291 2.74 9.60 -14.15
C ALA A 291 1.53 9.86 -15.06
N LEU A 292 0.34 9.38 -14.70
CA LEU A 292 -0.91 9.56 -15.44
C LEU A 292 -1.88 10.55 -14.78
N MET A 293 -1.45 11.24 -13.72
CA MET A 293 -2.29 12.19 -12.98
C MET A 293 -1.99 13.62 -13.37
N ASP A 294 -3.02 14.47 -13.31
CA ASP A 294 -2.78 15.91 -13.35
C ASP A 294 -2.06 16.35 -12.06
N LEU A 295 -1.19 17.33 -12.16
CA LEU A 295 -0.49 17.90 -10.99
C LEU A 295 -1.08 19.27 -10.64
N ASN A 296 -1.14 19.58 -9.35
CA ASN A 296 -1.36 20.94 -8.89
C ASN A 296 -0.17 21.81 -9.35
N PRO A 297 -0.40 22.95 -10.02
CA PRO A 297 0.67 23.81 -10.52
C PRO A 297 1.62 24.35 -9.44
N ALA A 298 1.20 24.33 -8.17
CA ALA A 298 2.03 24.76 -7.04
C ALA A 298 3.09 23.72 -6.62
N LEU A 299 2.98 22.48 -7.11
CA LEU A 299 3.96 21.43 -6.80
C LEU A 299 5.21 21.56 -7.66
N ALA A 300 6.38 21.30 -7.07
CA ALA A 300 7.65 21.25 -7.77
C ALA A 300 7.85 19.86 -8.43
N PRO A 301 7.84 19.74 -9.77
CA PRO A 301 7.88 18.43 -10.43
C PRO A 301 9.18 17.66 -10.16
N GLU A 302 10.31 18.36 -10.03
CA GLU A 302 11.62 17.73 -9.77
C GLU A 302 11.68 17.07 -8.39
N ALA A 303 11.18 17.76 -7.35
CA ALA A 303 11.10 17.22 -6.01
C ALA A 303 10.11 16.01 -5.96
N LEU A 304 8.96 16.15 -6.59
CA LEU A 304 7.99 15.05 -6.69
C LEU A 304 8.59 13.81 -7.37
N PHE A 305 9.39 13.99 -8.42
CA PHE A 305 10.01 12.86 -9.12
C PHE A 305 10.93 12.04 -8.19
N CYS A 306 11.69 12.73 -7.32
CA CYS A 306 12.55 12.07 -6.33
C CYS A 306 11.73 11.36 -5.24
N ASP A 307 10.61 11.95 -4.82
CA ASP A 307 9.78 11.43 -3.72
C ASP A 307 8.73 10.39 -4.17
N ALA A 308 8.40 10.35 -5.47
CA ALA A 308 7.33 9.52 -6.00
C ALA A 308 7.40 8.02 -5.58
N PRO A 309 8.57 7.36 -5.57
CA PRO A 309 8.66 5.97 -5.13
C PRO A 309 8.33 5.76 -3.64
N LEU A 310 8.58 6.76 -2.79
CA LEU A 310 8.21 6.74 -1.36
C LEU A 310 6.70 6.86 -1.16
N LEU A 311 6.01 7.45 -2.13
CA LEU A 311 4.60 7.82 -2.03
C LEU A 311 3.65 6.76 -2.61
N LEU A 312 4.17 5.59 -3.03
CA LEU A 312 3.39 4.56 -3.71
C LEU A 312 2.21 4.08 -2.85
N THR A 313 2.47 3.68 -1.61
CA THR A 313 1.45 3.25 -0.65
C THR A 313 0.47 4.38 -0.31
N ALA A 314 0.97 5.58 0.01
CA ALA A 314 0.12 6.73 0.33
C ALA A 314 -0.80 7.12 -0.86
N CYS A 315 -0.31 6.98 -2.10
CA CYS A 315 -1.11 7.17 -3.31
C CYS A 315 -2.22 6.12 -3.41
N GLY A 316 -1.90 4.84 -3.20
CA GLY A 316 -2.88 3.76 -3.19
C GLY A 316 -3.96 3.94 -2.12
N LEU A 317 -3.59 4.47 -0.95
CA LEU A 317 -4.54 4.84 0.11
C LEU A 317 -5.46 5.98 -0.32
N ALA A 318 -4.91 7.05 -0.90
CA ALA A 318 -5.73 8.17 -1.39
C ALA A 318 -6.71 7.71 -2.48
N LEU A 319 -6.30 6.81 -3.38
CA LEU A 319 -7.15 6.21 -4.41
C LEU A 319 -8.31 5.40 -3.80
N ARG A 320 -8.05 4.65 -2.71
CA ARG A 320 -9.07 3.85 -1.99
C ARG A 320 -10.26 4.69 -1.49
N GLY A 321 -10.02 5.96 -1.22
CA GLY A 321 -11.08 6.88 -0.79
C GLY A 321 -12.19 7.09 -1.84
N PHE A 322 -11.91 6.81 -3.11
CA PHE A 322 -12.84 7.03 -4.23
C PHE A 322 -13.60 5.75 -4.66
N ASP A 323 -13.29 4.60 -4.06
CA ASP A 323 -13.95 3.30 -4.30
C ASP A 323 -15.33 3.19 -3.64
#